data_659678da681ecb75f5098fb46088c280
#
_entry.id   659678da681ecb75f5098fb46088c280
#
_cell.length_a   1.000
_cell.length_b   1.000
_cell.length_c   1.000
_cell.angle_alpha   90.00
_cell.angle_beta   90.00
_cell.angle_gamma   90.00
#
_symmetry.space_group_name_H-M   'P 1'
#
loop_
_entity.id
_entity.type
_entity.pdbx_description
1 polymer ?
#
loop_
_entity_poly.entity_id
_entity_poly.type
_entity_poly.pdbx_seq_one_letter_code
_entity_poly.pdbx_strand_id
1 'polypeptide(L)'
;MGILANIKAARIAAILFLPAVLAACAGGDEARSITYTDDRGVSNQPFPTSYKSEILSFMRTYLNNPVGVRDAAMAEPVQRVVGGRLRYISCLRFSPRDSDGNNRDPRDRAVLYVDGRLDRIIENAGDICAGAVYAPFAELEKMAR
;
A
#
# COMPACT_ATOMS: atom_id res chain seq x y z
N MET A 1 28.20 71.27 -51.49
CA MET A 1 29.27 70.34 -51.08
C MET A 1 28.71 69.65 -49.87
N GLY A 2 28.30 68.53 -49.97
CA GLY A 2 28.78 67.19 -50.26
C GLY A 2 28.30 66.31 -49.15
N ILE A 3 27.64 65.36 -49.56
CA ILE A 3 27.89 63.92 -49.56
C ILE A 3 27.23 63.22 -48.38
N LEU A 4 26.15 62.54 -48.67
CA LEU A 4 26.04 61.10 -48.69
C LEU A 4 26.38 60.33 -47.42
N ALA A 5 25.36 59.62 -46.88
CA ALA A 5 25.40 58.19 -46.67
C ALA A 5 24.12 57.76 -45.93
N ASN A 6 23.16 57.30 -46.50
CA ASN A 6 22.77 55.98 -46.93
C ASN A 6 23.53 54.90 -46.15
N ILE A 7 22.87 54.24 -45.26
CA ILE A 7 23.13 52.81 -44.89
C ILE A 7 21.91 52.27 -44.12
N LYS A 8 21.06 51.61 -44.87
CA LYS A 8 20.64 50.21 -44.65
C LYS A 8 19.95 49.91 -43.33
N ALA A 9 18.67 50.06 -43.37
CA ALA A 9 17.78 49.14 -42.70
C ALA A 9 18.06 47.73 -43.21
N ALA A 10 18.63 46.93 -42.37
CA ALA A 10 18.78 45.50 -42.69
C ALA A 10 18.73 44.69 -41.37
N ARG A 11 17.66 43.95 -41.24
CA ARG A 11 17.68 42.63 -40.65
C ARG A 11 17.91 42.51 -39.15
N ILE A 12 16.87 42.84 -38.39
CA ILE A 12 16.62 42.18 -37.10
C ILE A 12 15.17 41.68 -37.14
N ALA A 13 14.94 40.74 -37.96
CA ALA A 13 13.69 40.00 -37.99
C ALA A 13 14.06 38.52 -38.08
N ALA A 14 14.56 37.94 -37.04
CA ALA A 14 14.67 36.47 -36.92
C ALA A 14 15.28 36.06 -35.56
N ILE A 15 14.75 36.43 -34.41
CA ILE A 15 14.97 35.67 -33.17
C ILE A 15 13.78 35.94 -32.23
N LEU A 16 12.63 35.46 -32.62
CA LEU A 16 11.45 35.42 -31.72
C LEU A 16 10.56 34.20 -31.98
N PHE A 17 11.19 33.08 -32.25
CA PHE A 17 10.46 31.83 -32.34
C PHE A 17 11.28 30.70 -31.74
N LEU A 18 11.51 30.72 -30.43
CA LEU A 18 11.77 29.54 -29.63
C LEU A 18 11.82 30.00 -28.18
N PRO A 19 10.75 29.92 -27.45
CA PRO A 19 10.58 28.94 -26.40
C PRO A 19 9.10 28.58 -26.16
N ALA A 20 8.55 27.71 -26.90
CA ALA A 20 7.19 27.24 -26.62
C ALA A 20 7.10 25.69 -26.58
N VAL A 21 8.20 25.00 -26.32
CA VAL A 21 8.19 23.52 -26.31
C VAL A 21 8.68 22.91 -24.99
N LEU A 22 8.91 23.71 -23.96
CA LEU A 22 9.37 23.21 -22.66
C LEU A 22 8.33 23.25 -21.52
N ALA A 23 7.06 23.39 -21.85
CA ALA A 23 5.99 23.41 -20.85
C ALA A 23 5.11 22.15 -20.85
N ALA A 24 5.57 21.01 -21.37
CA ALA A 24 4.80 19.79 -21.46
C ALA A 24 5.26 18.66 -20.51
N CYS A 25 6.08 18.97 -19.51
CA CYS A 25 6.49 17.99 -18.49
C CYS A 25 6.19 18.40 -17.07
N ALA A 26 5.22 19.30 -16.84
CA ALA A 26 4.68 19.58 -15.53
C ALA A 26 3.29 18.94 -15.40
N GLY A 27 3.20 17.66 -15.71
CA GLY A 27 2.01 16.85 -15.55
C GLY A 27 2.23 15.87 -14.40
N GLY A 28 1.74 16.22 -13.21
CA GLY A 28 1.25 15.29 -12.21
C GLY A 28 2.26 14.30 -11.67
N ASP A 29 2.93 14.65 -10.59
CA ASP A 29 3.36 13.69 -9.58
C ASP A 29 2.15 13.03 -8.91
N GLU A 30 1.39 12.28 -9.68
CA GLU A 30 0.69 11.15 -9.11
C GLU A 30 1.77 10.10 -8.87
N ALA A 31 2.23 10.03 -7.64
CA ALA A 31 2.97 8.88 -7.15
C ALA A 31 2.12 7.64 -7.50
N ARG A 32 2.40 7.04 -8.64
CA ARG A 32 1.87 5.72 -8.99
C ARG A 32 2.48 4.76 -7.99
N SER A 33 1.81 4.63 -6.85
CA SER A 33 1.99 3.47 -6.02
C SER A 33 1.78 2.27 -6.93
N ILE A 34 2.86 1.54 -7.19
CA ILE A 34 2.78 0.25 -7.88
C ILE A 34 2.10 -0.68 -6.89
N THR A 35 0.79 -0.67 -6.87
CA THR A 35 0.01 -1.70 -6.21
C THR A 35 -0.05 -2.87 -7.19
N TYR A 36 0.45 -4.01 -6.76
CA TYR A 36 0.43 -5.26 -7.54
C TYR A 36 -0.98 -5.76 -7.88
N THR A 37 -1.98 -5.17 -7.29
CA THR A 37 -3.39 -5.42 -7.58
C THR A 37 -3.97 -4.21 -8.28
N ASP A 38 -4.41 -4.40 -9.50
CA ASP A 38 -5.17 -3.42 -10.27
C ASP A 38 -6.50 -3.16 -9.56
N ASP A 39 -6.45 -2.24 -8.62
CA ASP A 39 -7.64 -1.75 -7.95
C ASP A 39 -8.41 -0.86 -8.92
N ARG A 40 -9.20 -1.46 -9.77
CA ARG A 40 -10.04 -0.81 -10.79
C ARG A 40 -11.06 0.18 -10.23
N GLY A 41 -10.87 0.64 -8.99
CA GLY A 41 -11.76 1.60 -8.35
C GLY A 41 -13.15 1.03 -8.05
N VAL A 42 -13.28 -0.29 -8.02
CA VAL A 42 -14.55 -0.94 -7.71
C VAL A 42 -14.89 -0.66 -6.25
N SER A 43 -15.94 0.11 -6.04
CA SER A 43 -16.43 0.47 -4.70
C SER A 43 -16.97 -0.74 -3.93
N ASN A 44 -17.36 -1.81 -4.64
CA ASN A 44 -17.94 -3.01 -4.06
C ASN A 44 -16.95 -4.18 -4.14
N GLN A 45 -16.17 -4.36 -3.08
CA GLN A 45 -15.21 -5.44 -2.96
C GLN A 45 -15.91 -6.74 -2.53
N PRO A 46 -15.61 -7.90 -3.16
CA PRO A 46 -16.15 -9.17 -2.72
C PRO A 46 -15.60 -9.55 -1.33
N PHE A 47 -16.41 -10.26 -0.55
CA PHE A 47 -15.99 -10.77 0.75
C PHE A 47 -14.87 -11.83 0.59
N PRO A 48 -13.78 -11.75 1.35
CA PRO A 48 -12.67 -12.70 1.25
C PRO A 48 -13.04 -14.02 1.94
N THR A 49 -13.65 -14.94 1.24
CA THR A 49 -14.15 -16.21 1.81
C THR A 49 -13.04 -17.12 2.34
N SER A 50 -11.85 -17.04 1.77
CA SER A 50 -10.69 -17.88 2.13
C SER A 50 -9.70 -17.19 3.09
N TYR A 51 -10.13 -16.15 3.80
CA TYR A 51 -9.25 -15.29 4.58
C TYR A 51 -8.35 -16.03 5.58
N LYS A 52 -8.87 -17.04 6.29
CA LYS A 52 -8.07 -17.82 7.27
C LYS A 52 -6.91 -18.56 6.61
N SER A 53 -7.20 -19.29 5.54
CA SER A 53 -6.17 -20.06 4.82
C SER A 53 -5.15 -19.17 4.12
N GLU A 54 -5.58 -18.02 3.60
CA GLU A 54 -4.67 -17.05 2.99
C GLU A 54 -3.75 -16.40 4.03
N ILE A 55 -4.27 -16.05 5.21
CA ILE A 55 -3.46 -15.55 6.33
C ILE A 55 -2.42 -16.61 6.72
N LEU A 56 -2.81 -17.86 6.93
CA LEU A 56 -1.87 -18.91 7.29
C LEU A 56 -0.80 -19.14 6.23
N SER A 57 -1.17 -19.12 4.96
CA SER A 57 -0.22 -19.24 3.85
C SER A 57 0.76 -18.07 3.81
N PHE A 58 0.27 -16.86 4.01
CA PHE A 58 1.10 -15.66 4.07
C PHE A 58 2.05 -15.71 5.27
N MET A 59 1.56 -16.10 6.44
CA MET A 59 2.35 -16.14 7.67
C MET A 59 3.53 -17.11 7.62
N ARG A 60 3.46 -18.18 6.81
CA ARG A 60 4.59 -19.10 6.61
C ARG A 60 5.81 -18.42 5.99
N THR A 61 5.61 -17.42 5.15
CA THR A 61 6.69 -16.67 4.51
C THR A 61 7.01 -15.39 5.23
N TYR A 62 6.01 -14.77 5.85
CA TYR A 62 6.15 -13.52 6.57
C TYR A 62 6.92 -13.67 7.89
N LEU A 63 6.65 -14.74 8.63
CA LEU A 63 7.38 -15.06 9.85
C LEU A 63 8.64 -15.86 9.50
N ASN A 64 9.81 -15.33 9.87
CA ASN A 64 11.08 -16.05 9.72
C ASN A 64 11.07 -17.40 10.47
N ASN A 65 10.36 -17.43 11.60
CA ASN A 65 10.11 -18.62 12.37
C ASN A 65 8.67 -18.63 12.87
N PRO A 66 7.76 -19.37 12.25
CA PRO A 66 6.38 -19.47 12.69
C PRO A 66 6.21 -20.30 13.97
N VAL A 67 7.24 -21.04 14.38
CA VAL A 67 7.20 -21.90 15.57
C VAL A 67 7.24 -21.05 16.83
N GLY A 68 6.30 -21.30 17.74
CA GLY A 68 6.24 -20.62 19.05
C GLY A 68 5.53 -19.29 19.02
N VAL A 69 4.75 -18.98 18.00
CA VAL A 69 3.76 -17.91 18.04
C VAL A 69 2.77 -18.21 19.16
N ARG A 70 2.42 -17.19 19.96
CA ARG A 70 1.47 -17.28 21.08
C ARG A 70 0.42 -16.16 21.02
N ASP A 71 -0.64 -16.35 21.79
CA ASP A 71 -1.70 -15.37 21.96
C ASP A 71 -2.32 -14.92 20.65
N ALA A 72 -2.43 -15.86 19.70
CA ALA A 72 -2.97 -15.57 18.38
C ALA A 72 -4.49 -15.42 18.43
N ALA A 73 -4.94 -14.26 17.98
CA ALA A 73 -6.35 -13.93 17.89
C ALA A 73 -6.62 -13.16 16.59
N MET A 74 -7.81 -13.33 16.04
CA MET A 74 -8.20 -12.72 14.77
C MET A 74 -9.64 -12.25 14.83
N ALA A 75 -9.92 -11.10 14.22
CA ALA A 75 -11.27 -10.63 13.94
C ALA A 75 -11.66 -11.02 12.51
N GLU A 76 -12.94 -11.30 12.30
CA GLU A 76 -13.48 -11.56 10.97
C GLU A 76 -13.33 -10.35 10.05
N PRO A 77 -13.29 -10.56 8.71
CA PRO A 77 -13.21 -9.48 7.76
C PRO A 77 -14.40 -8.52 7.86
N VAL A 78 -14.11 -7.24 8.04
CA VAL A 78 -15.11 -6.16 8.05
C VAL A 78 -14.71 -5.08 7.05
N GLN A 79 -15.66 -4.35 6.53
CA GLN A 79 -15.38 -3.22 5.65
C GLN A 79 -14.94 -2.00 6.47
N ARG A 80 -13.81 -1.42 6.06
CA ARG A 80 -13.29 -0.18 6.62
C ARG A 80 -12.69 0.71 5.52
N VAL A 81 -12.66 2.00 5.78
CA VAL A 81 -11.97 2.94 4.88
C VAL A 81 -10.48 2.93 5.22
N VAL A 82 -9.67 2.50 4.26
CA VAL A 82 -8.21 2.48 4.37
C VAL A 82 -7.62 3.21 3.17
N GLY A 83 -6.85 4.25 3.41
CA GLY A 83 -6.28 5.07 2.34
C GLY A 83 -7.35 5.72 1.44
N GLY A 84 -8.48 6.14 2.03
CA GLY A 84 -9.58 6.76 1.29
C GLY A 84 -10.46 5.79 0.50
N ARG A 85 -10.24 4.49 0.61
CA ARG A 85 -10.99 3.46 -0.12
C ARG A 85 -11.63 2.45 0.81
N LEU A 86 -12.85 2.01 0.48
CA LEU A 86 -13.53 0.97 1.21
C LEU A 86 -12.90 -0.39 0.89
N ARG A 87 -12.45 -1.10 1.93
CA ARG A 87 -11.75 -2.39 1.83
C ARG A 87 -12.24 -3.34 2.90
N TYR A 88 -12.17 -4.64 2.62
CA TYR A 88 -12.23 -5.62 3.70
C TYR A 88 -10.88 -5.67 4.41
N ILE A 89 -10.95 -5.73 5.73
CA ILE A 89 -9.80 -5.96 6.60
C ILE A 89 -10.14 -7.01 7.65
N SER A 90 -9.16 -7.85 8.00
CA SER A 90 -9.17 -8.64 9.23
C SER A 90 -8.15 -8.08 10.18
N CYS A 91 -8.46 -8.01 11.46
CA CYS A 91 -7.47 -7.66 12.47
C CYS A 91 -6.86 -8.93 13.05
N LEU A 92 -5.54 -8.97 13.09
CA LEU A 92 -4.73 -10.08 13.55
C LEU A 92 -3.83 -9.61 14.67
N ARG A 93 -3.84 -10.32 15.79
CA ARG A 93 -2.99 -10.06 16.96
C ARG A 93 -2.26 -11.33 17.33
N PHE A 94 -0.97 -11.26 17.58
CA PHE A 94 -0.18 -12.38 18.08
C PHE A 94 1.16 -11.90 18.62
N SER A 95 1.77 -12.76 19.46
CA SER A 95 3.13 -12.63 20.00
C SER A 95 4.09 -13.45 19.15
N PRO A 96 4.90 -12.83 18.28
CA PRO A 96 5.91 -13.57 17.53
C PRO A 96 7.09 -13.94 18.42
N ARG A 97 7.78 -15.03 18.08
CA ARG A 97 9.02 -15.42 18.70
C ARG A 97 10.19 -14.74 18.00
N ASP A 98 11.08 -14.10 18.75
CA ASP A 98 12.28 -13.48 18.21
C ASP A 98 13.42 -14.50 18.00
N SER A 99 14.57 -14.01 17.49
CA SER A 99 15.78 -14.84 17.28
C SER A 99 16.36 -15.41 18.56
N ASP A 100 16.15 -14.75 19.69
CA ASP A 100 16.67 -15.15 20.99
C ASP A 100 15.75 -16.14 21.72
N GLY A 101 14.65 -16.48 21.07
CA GLY A 101 13.67 -17.44 21.58
C GLY A 101 12.63 -16.87 22.53
N ASN A 102 12.56 -15.55 22.69
CA ASN A 102 11.58 -14.89 23.53
C ASN A 102 10.35 -14.47 22.70
N ASN A 103 9.19 -14.51 23.33
CA ASN A 103 7.99 -13.94 22.71
C ASN A 103 7.95 -12.42 22.93
N ARG A 104 7.68 -11.68 21.85
CA ARG A 104 7.45 -10.24 21.92
C ARG A 104 6.01 -9.93 22.29
N ASP A 105 5.76 -8.71 22.74
CA ASP A 105 4.41 -8.26 23.04
C ASP A 105 3.49 -8.39 21.82
N PRO A 106 2.23 -8.81 22.03
CA PRO A 106 1.26 -8.92 20.95
C PRO A 106 0.94 -7.53 20.39
N ARG A 107 0.88 -7.43 19.07
CA ARG A 107 0.55 -6.17 18.37
C ARG A 107 -0.56 -6.41 17.36
N ASP A 108 -1.38 -5.37 17.19
CA ASP A 108 -2.43 -5.38 16.17
C ASP A 108 -1.85 -5.15 14.78
N ARG A 109 -2.26 -6.00 13.85
CA ARG A 109 -1.97 -5.94 12.43
C ARG A 109 -3.28 -5.99 11.66
N ALA A 110 -3.38 -5.16 10.63
CA ALA A 110 -4.51 -5.22 9.73
C ALA A 110 -4.13 -5.97 8.46
N VAL A 111 -4.87 -7.01 8.14
CA VAL A 111 -4.77 -7.76 6.89
C VAL A 111 -5.73 -7.13 5.91
N LEU A 112 -5.23 -6.56 4.83
CA LEU A 112 -5.99 -5.88 3.80
C LEU A 112 -6.33 -6.85 2.67
N TYR A 113 -7.56 -6.79 2.19
CA TYR A 113 -8.03 -7.60 1.06
C TYR A 113 -8.42 -6.71 -0.12
N VAL A 114 -8.06 -7.14 -1.32
CA VAL A 114 -8.45 -6.56 -2.59
C VAL A 114 -9.01 -7.67 -3.48
N ASP A 115 -10.16 -7.44 -4.07
CA ASP A 115 -10.88 -8.43 -4.89
C ASP A 115 -11.07 -9.79 -4.19
N GLY A 116 -11.31 -9.75 -2.86
CA GLY A 116 -11.54 -10.93 -2.04
C GLY A 116 -10.28 -11.74 -1.72
N ARG A 117 -9.10 -11.22 -2.01
CA ARG A 117 -7.80 -11.87 -1.75
C ARG A 117 -6.91 -11.03 -0.86
N LEU A 118 -6.06 -11.69 -0.08
CA LEU A 118 -5.08 -11.01 0.75
C LEU A 118 -4.08 -10.25 -0.13
N ASP A 119 -4.02 -8.92 0.08
CA ASP A 119 -3.10 -8.03 -0.61
C ASP A 119 -1.84 -7.77 0.23
N ARG A 120 -2.02 -7.36 1.47
CA ARG A 120 -0.90 -7.01 2.36
C ARG A 120 -1.30 -7.00 3.83
N ILE A 121 -0.26 -6.95 4.68
CA ILE A 121 -0.41 -6.72 6.12
C ILE A 121 0.12 -5.33 6.46
N ILE A 122 -0.63 -4.61 7.28
CA ILE A 122 -0.27 -3.31 7.83
C ILE A 122 0.13 -3.54 9.28
N GLU A 123 1.39 -3.23 9.59
CA GLU A 123 1.91 -3.31 10.95
C GLU A 123 1.43 -2.11 11.81
N ASN A 124 1.39 -2.31 13.12
CA ASN A 124 0.99 -1.28 14.07
C ASN A 124 -0.38 -0.67 13.75
N ALA A 125 -1.34 -1.51 13.46
CA ALA A 125 -2.67 -1.14 12.96
C ALA A 125 -3.68 -0.90 14.08
N GLY A 126 -3.28 -0.47 15.27
CA GLY A 126 -4.17 -0.26 16.41
C GLY A 126 -5.36 0.64 16.09
N ASP A 127 -5.15 1.73 15.36
CA ASP A 127 -6.22 2.66 14.96
C ASP A 127 -7.19 2.00 13.97
N ILE A 128 -6.65 1.24 13.00
CA ILE A 128 -7.46 0.52 12.00
C ILE A 128 -8.26 -0.59 12.67
N CYS A 129 -7.69 -1.23 13.68
CA CYS A 129 -8.28 -2.35 14.42
C CYS A 129 -9.08 -1.92 15.65
N ALA A 130 -9.24 -0.63 15.89
CA ALA A 130 -10.04 -0.14 17.01
C ALA A 130 -11.47 -0.72 16.97
N GLY A 131 -11.90 -1.31 18.11
CA GLY A 131 -13.20 -1.94 18.25
C GLY A 131 -13.35 -3.31 17.55
N ALA A 132 -12.25 -3.92 17.08
CA ALA A 132 -12.29 -5.26 16.52
C ALA A 132 -12.64 -6.30 17.60
N VAL A 133 -13.52 -7.24 17.24
CA VAL A 133 -13.90 -8.36 18.12
C VAL A 133 -13.02 -9.56 17.76
N TYR A 134 -12.08 -9.87 18.64
CA TYR A 134 -11.13 -10.95 18.45
C TYR A 134 -11.66 -12.30 18.93
N ALA A 135 -11.40 -13.33 18.16
CA ALA A 135 -11.56 -14.73 18.55
C ALA A 135 -10.20 -15.45 18.48
N PRO A 136 -9.98 -16.50 19.28
CA PRO A 136 -8.74 -17.27 19.24
C PRO A 136 -8.45 -17.81 17.83
N PHE A 137 -7.18 -17.73 17.40
CA PHE A 137 -6.71 -18.24 16.12
C PHE A 137 -5.65 -19.32 16.33
N ALA A 138 -6.10 -20.44 16.88
CA ALA A 138 -5.24 -21.54 17.30
C ALA A 138 -4.43 -22.18 16.15
N GLU A 139 -4.92 -22.08 14.91
CA GLU A 139 -4.21 -22.59 13.73
C GLU A 139 -2.89 -21.84 13.49
N LEU A 140 -2.82 -20.55 13.81
CA LEU A 140 -1.59 -19.78 13.71
C LEU A 140 -0.56 -20.23 14.77
N GLU A 141 -0.99 -20.56 15.98
CA GLU A 141 -0.12 -21.03 17.06
C GLU A 141 0.44 -22.43 16.79
N LYS A 142 -0.32 -23.27 16.06
CA LYS A 142 0.06 -24.63 15.70
C LYS A 142 0.93 -24.72 14.45
N MET A 143 1.29 -23.57 13.85
CA MET A 143 2.12 -23.58 12.65
C MET A 143 3.49 -24.20 12.96
N ALA A 144 3.85 -25.21 12.18
CA ALA A 144 5.18 -25.80 12.13
C ALA A 144 5.94 -25.30 10.88
N ARG A 145 7.24 -25.48 10.88
CA ARG A 145 8.07 -25.23 9.70
C ARG A 145 7.71 -26.15 8.55
#